data_71a6159c7ef8e788f932c5d45d6d3d30
#
_entry.id   71a6159c7ef8e788f932c5d45d6d3d30
#
_cell.length_a   1.000
_cell.length_b   1.000
_cell.length_c   1.000
_cell.angle_alpha   90.00
_cell.angle_beta   90.00
_cell.angle_gamma   90.00
#
_symmetry.space_group_name_H-M   'P 1'
#
loop_
_entity.id
_entity.type
_entity.pdbx_description
1 polymer ?
#
loop_
_entity_poly.entity_id
_entity_poly.type
_entity_poly.pdbx_seq_one_letter_code
_entity_poly.pdbx_strand_id
1 'polypeptide(L)'
;MMPHEAISVLSGIINDEALIDHAQIIHNSFTRKRKISLDNLLNYLIFRNHDVLSEDLVSYFGALRDFDIPTRQAMIKRMSILNYDVWDFIMDRFRNEIYNELPLINFMDYIVIAVDGSFLDLPPHIALNHYFGGHQTSKMKISDIKKPQTKVSMIYDVLNKVILDFSISHYKTSEIPLLFKHLKKLQKFFRDKKIILLADRYYGSAELFRYCEMHNIKYLVRAKKNFF
;
A
#
# COMPACT_ATOMS: atom_id res chain seq x y z
N MET A 1 1.39 9.28 17.58
CA MET A 1 0.02 9.02 17.11
C MET A 1 -0.53 7.77 17.77
N MET A 2 -1.73 7.84 18.31
CA MET A 2 -2.39 6.67 18.93
C MET A 2 -3.18 5.90 17.86
N PRO A 3 -3.27 4.55 17.93
CA PRO A 3 -3.97 3.75 16.91
C PRO A 3 -5.42 4.16 16.65
N HIS A 4 -6.15 4.59 17.69
CA HIS A 4 -7.54 5.01 17.53
C HIS A 4 -7.70 6.30 16.72
N GLU A 5 -6.72 7.21 16.76
CA GLU A 5 -6.72 8.44 15.95
C GLU A 5 -6.60 8.08 14.47
N ALA A 6 -5.69 7.16 14.12
CA ALA A 6 -5.53 6.68 12.76
C ALA A 6 -6.79 5.97 12.23
N ILE A 7 -7.45 5.17 13.06
CA ILE A 7 -8.70 4.49 12.69
C ILE A 7 -9.82 5.53 12.49
N SER A 8 -9.89 6.56 13.32
CA SER A 8 -10.87 7.63 13.17
C SER A 8 -10.70 8.39 11.86
N VAL A 9 -9.45 8.75 11.52
CA VAL A 9 -9.12 9.39 10.24
C VAL A 9 -9.53 8.49 9.06
N LEU A 10 -9.14 7.22 9.09
CA LEU A 10 -9.48 6.28 8.03
C LEU A 10 -10.99 6.11 7.86
N SER A 11 -11.72 6.01 8.96
CA SER A 11 -13.19 5.94 8.98
C SER A 11 -13.83 7.19 8.37
N GLY A 12 -13.30 8.38 8.69
CA GLY A 12 -13.75 9.64 8.09
C GLY A 12 -13.59 9.64 6.57
N ILE A 13 -12.43 9.20 6.08
CA ILE A 13 -12.13 9.12 4.64
C ILE A 13 -13.05 8.11 3.93
N ILE A 14 -13.28 6.93 4.51
CA ILE A 14 -14.13 5.88 3.92
C ILE A 14 -15.59 6.33 3.79
N ASN A 15 -16.05 7.18 4.72
CA ASN A 15 -17.42 7.70 4.71
C ASN A 15 -17.58 9.01 3.91
N ASP A 16 -16.52 9.54 3.31
CA ASP A 16 -16.59 10.75 2.47
C ASP A 16 -17.25 10.43 1.11
N GLU A 17 -18.29 11.19 0.76
CA GLU A 17 -19.00 11.03 -0.52
C GLU A 17 -18.10 11.23 -1.74
N ALA A 18 -17.06 12.06 -1.63
CA ALA A 18 -16.08 12.27 -2.69
C ALA A 18 -15.32 10.98 -3.09
N LEU A 19 -15.30 9.98 -2.20
CA LEU A 19 -14.68 8.69 -2.47
C LEU A 19 -15.38 7.92 -3.61
N ILE A 20 -16.68 8.12 -3.80
CA ILE A 20 -17.47 7.42 -4.81
C ILE A 20 -16.89 7.65 -6.22
N ASP A 21 -16.48 8.88 -6.53
CA ASP A 21 -15.96 9.23 -7.87
C ASP A 21 -14.65 8.48 -8.19
N HIS A 22 -13.84 8.21 -7.18
CA HIS A 22 -12.60 7.44 -7.32
C HIS A 22 -12.81 5.92 -7.30
N ALA A 23 -13.92 5.46 -6.73
CA ALA A 23 -14.18 4.03 -6.52
C ALA A 23 -14.88 3.34 -7.70
N GLN A 24 -15.42 4.08 -8.67
CA GLN A 24 -16.27 3.49 -9.70
C GLN A 24 -15.53 3.28 -11.04
N ILE A 25 -15.54 2.04 -11.55
CA ILE A 25 -15.17 1.74 -12.94
C ILE A 25 -16.31 2.11 -13.88
N ILE A 26 -17.56 1.80 -13.46
CA ILE A 26 -18.77 2.03 -14.23
C ILE A 26 -19.47 3.23 -13.62
N HIS A 27 -19.77 4.24 -14.42
CA HIS A 27 -20.49 5.43 -14.00
C HIS A 27 -21.79 5.08 -13.23
N ASN A 28 -22.05 5.80 -12.14
CA ASN A 28 -23.15 5.53 -11.20
C ASN A 28 -23.11 4.16 -10.48
N SER A 29 -21.96 3.44 -10.50
CA SER A 29 -21.79 2.35 -9.57
C SER A 29 -21.61 2.92 -8.14
N PHE A 30 -22.02 2.19 -7.13
CA PHE A 30 -22.00 2.58 -5.72
C PHE A 30 -22.95 3.74 -5.28
N THR A 31 -23.65 4.40 -6.19
CA THR A 31 -24.60 5.49 -5.86
C THR A 31 -25.92 5.01 -5.26
N ARG A 32 -26.33 3.78 -5.56
CA ARG A 32 -27.58 3.20 -5.04
C ARG A 32 -27.34 2.50 -3.70
N LYS A 33 -28.23 2.71 -2.73
CA LYS A 33 -28.25 1.92 -1.47
C LYS A 33 -28.50 0.44 -1.80
N ARG A 34 -27.47 -0.38 -1.69
CA ARG A 34 -27.50 -1.83 -1.83
C ARG A 34 -27.00 -2.48 -0.56
N LYS A 35 -27.21 -3.80 -0.37
CA LYS A 35 -26.74 -4.57 0.79
C LYS A 35 -25.22 -4.37 1.03
N ILE A 36 -24.39 -4.26 -0.02
CA ILE A 36 -22.98 -3.96 0.08
C ILE A 36 -22.79 -2.55 -0.48
N SER A 37 -22.77 -1.55 0.38
CA SER A 37 -22.38 -0.17 0.07
C SER A 37 -20.87 -0.05 -0.18
N LEU A 38 -20.39 1.10 -0.62
CA LEU A 38 -18.96 1.31 -0.85
C LEU A 38 -18.16 1.24 0.46
N ASP A 39 -18.64 1.93 1.49
CA ASP A 39 -18.04 1.94 2.83
C ASP A 39 -17.93 0.54 3.43
N ASN A 40 -18.99 -0.27 3.35
CA ASN A 40 -18.97 -1.66 3.80
C ASN A 40 -18.00 -2.53 3.00
N LEU A 41 -17.90 -2.32 1.67
CA LEU A 41 -16.94 -3.03 0.84
C LEU A 41 -15.50 -2.69 1.21
N LEU A 42 -15.19 -1.40 1.35
CA LEU A 42 -13.84 -0.95 1.67
C LEU A 42 -13.42 -1.38 3.09
N ASN A 43 -14.30 -1.20 4.08
CA ASN A 43 -14.06 -1.68 5.44
C ASN A 43 -13.82 -3.21 5.45
N TYR A 44 -14.65 -3.96 4.74
CA TYR A 44 -14.43 -5.41 4.59
C TYR A 44 -13.05 -5.72 4.01
N LEU A 45 -12.65 -5.07 2.92
CA LEU A 45 -11.35 -5.32 2.27
C LEU A 45 -10.15 -4.94 3.15
N ILE A 46 -10.28 -3.94 4.01
CA ILE A 46 -9.23 -3.51 4.95
C ILE A 46 -9.13 -4.46 6.15
N PHE A 47 -10.25 -4.91 6.69
CA PHE A 47 -10.29 -5.64 7.97
C PHE A 47 -10.52 -7.14 7.83
N ARG A 48 -10.52 -7.69 6.61
CA ARG A 48 -10.64 -9.13 6.40
C ARG A 48 -9.45 -9.89 7.02
N ASN A 49 -9.74 -11.07 7.58
CA ASN A 49 -8.75 -11.85 8.33
C ASN A 49 -8.61 -13.30 7.89
N HIS A 50 -9.45 -13.80 6.98
CA HIS A 50 -9.47 -15.21 6.59
C HIS A 50 -9.07 -15.39 5.13
N ASP A 51 -8.45 -16.53 4.82
CA ASP A 51 -8.06 -16.88 3.45
C ASP A 51 -9.24 -17.34 2.59
N VAL A 52 -10.27 -17.91 3.23
CA VAL A 52 -11.47 -18.41 2.56
C VAL A 52 -12.55 -17.34 2.56
N LEU A 53 -12.95 -16.88 1.37
CA LEU A 53 -13.90 -15.77 1.22
C LEU A 53 -15.24 -16.00 1.97
N SER A 54 -15.78 -17.23 1.97
CA SER A 54 -17.04 -17.51 2.65
C SER A 54 -16.95 -17.42 4.17
N GLU A 55 -15.84 -17.88 4.77
CA GLU A 55 -15.60 -17.79 6.20
C GLU A 55 -15.36 -16.34 6.62
N ASP A 56 -14.63 -15.61 5.82
CA ASP A 56 -14.34 -14.19 6.01
C ASP A 56 -15.62 -13.34 5.98
N LEU A 57 -16.55 -13.63 5.04
CA LEU A 57 -17.85 -12.96 4.98
C LEU A 57 -18.70 -13.23 6.23
N VAL A 58 -18.72 -14.47 6.70
CA VAL A 58 -19.45 -14.83 7.93
C VAL A 58 -18.83 -14.15 9.14
N SER A 59 -17.51 -14.17 9.26
CA SER A 59 -16.79 -13.54 10.38
C SER A 59 -17.01 -12.02 10.43
N TYR A 60 -16.85 -11.35 9.29
CA TYR A 60 -16.93 -9.89 9.23
C TYR A 60 -18.38 -9.40 9.33
N PHE A 61 -19.26 -9.83 8.44
CA PHE A 61 -20.65 -9.35 8.38
C PHE A 61 -21.53 -9.94 9.48
N GLY A 62 -21.24 -11.14 9.97
CA GLY A 62 -21.94 -11.73 11.09
C GLY A 62 -21.69 -11.02 12.42
N ALA A 63 -20.56 -10.29 12.54
CA ALA A 63 -20.30 -9.44 13.69
C ALA A 63 -21.03 -8.10 13.66
N LEU A 64 -21.53 -7.69 12.48
CA LEU A 64 -22.30 -6.46 12.32
C LEU A 64 -23.78 -6.74 12.68
N ARG A 65 -24.31 -5.99 13.65
CA ARG A 65 -25.74 -6.09 14.01
C ARG A 65 -26.62 -5.66 12.83
N ASP A 66 -27.71 -6.37 12.62
CA ASP A 66 -28.72 -6.08 11.59
C ASP A 66 -28.22 -6.09 10.14
N PHE A 67 -27.13 -6.80 9.87
CA PHE A 67 -26.57 -6.94 8.54
C PHE A 67 -26.72 -8.38 8.02
N ASP A 68 -27.42 -8.55 6.90
CA ASP A 68 -27.49 -9.84 6.20
C ASP A 68 -26.12 -10.20 5.58
N ILE A 69 -25.58 -11.36 5.89
CA ILE A 69 -24.34 -11.86 5.31
C ILE A 69 -24.47 -11.93 3.79
N PRO A 70 -23.64 -11.22 3.03
CA PRO A 70 -23.69 -11.27 1.58
C PRO A 70 -23.22 -12.62 1.04
N THR A 71 -23.77 -13.05 -0.10
CA THR A 71 -23.26 -14.24 -0.77
C THR A 71 -21.90 -13.99 -1.39
N ARG A 72 -21.08 -15.02 -1.51
CA ARG A 72 -19.77 -14.97 -2.19
C ARG A 72 -19.87 -14.34 -3.59
N GLN A 73 -20.89 -14.70 -4.37
CA GLN A 73 -21.09 -14.16 -5.72
C GLN A 73 -21.42 -12.66 -5.70
N ALA A 74 -22.24 -12.21 -4.75
CA ALA A 74 -22.54 -10.79 -4.58
C ALA A 74 -21.28 -9.98 -4.22
N MET A 75 -20.44 -10.51 -3.35
CA MET A 75 -19.18 -9.87 -2.98
C MET A 75 -18.20 -9.79 -4.16
N ILE A 76 -17.97 -10.90 -4.88
CA ILE A 76 -17.10 -10.92 -6.07
C ILE A 76 -17.60 -9.92 -7.12
N LYS A 77 -18.91 -9.89 -7.40
CA LYS A 77 -19.49 -8.92 -8.33
C LYS A 77 -19.29 -7.47 -7.85
N ARG A 78 -19.33 -7.25 -6.55
CA ARG A 78 -19.13 -5.91 -5.99
C ARG A 78 -17.66 -5.48 -6.09
N MET A 79 -16.72 -6.39 -5.81
CA MET A 79 -15.28 -6.16 -5.98
C MET A 79 -14.90 -5.93 -7.45
N SER A 80 -15.53 -6.62 -8.41
CA SER A 80 -15.18 -6.50 -9.84
C SER A 80 -15.54 -5.16 -10.49
N ILE A 81 -16.35 -4.33 -9.84
CA ILE A 81 -16.69 -2.97 -10.29
C ILE A 81 -16.00 -1.88 -9.49
N LEU A 82 -15.15 -2.26 -8.53
CA LEU A 82 -14.35 -1.32 -7.75
C LEU A 82 -13.14 -0.86 -8.56
N ASN A 83 -12.99 0.45 -8.74
CA ASN A 83 -11.76 1.01 -9.29
C ASN A 83 -10.66 0.99 -8.21
N TYR A 84 -9.53 0.37 -8.52
CA TYR A 84 -8.42 0.25 -7.57
C TYR A 84 -7.69 1.57 -7.30
N ASP A 85 -7.88 2.61 -8.13
CA ASP A 85 -7.36 3.96 -7.88
C ASP A 85 -7.90 4.59 -6.59
N VAL A 86 -9.01 4.05 -6.07
CA VAL A 86 -9.56 4.42 -4.75
C VAL A 86 -8.54 4.26 -3.63
N TRP A 87 -7.66 3.26 -3.73
CA TRP A 87 -6.62 3.04 -2.71
C TRP A 87 -5.55 4.12 -2.71
N ASP A 88 -5.15 4.60 -3.88
CA ASP A 88 -4.23 5.74 -3.98
C ASP A 88 -4.86 7.00 -3.39
N PHE A 89 -6.14 7.25 -3.67
CA PHE A 89 -6.88 8.37 -3.08
C PHE A 89 -6.97 8.26 -1.55
N ILE A 90 -7.36 7.10 -1.03
CA ILE A 90 -7.43 6.86 0.43
C ILE A 90 -6.05 7.08 1.07
N MET A 91 -4.99 6.53 0.50
CA MET A 91 -3.64 6.67 1.02
C MET A 91 -3.15 8.11 1.01
N ASP A 92 -3.43 8.87 -0.06
CA ASP A 92 -3.03 10.27 -0.16
C ASP A 92 -3.80 11.13 0.86
N ARG A 93 -5.12 10.93 1.02
CA ARG A 93 -5.94 11.60 2.03
C ARG A 93 -5.49 11.24 3.44
N PHE A 94 -5.34 9.96 3.74
CA PHE A 94 -4.91 9.47 5.05
C PHE A 94 -3.57 10.05 5.47
N ARG A 95 -2.59 10.06 4.57
CA ARG A 95 -1.29 10.67 4.80
C ARG A 95 -1.41 12.18 5.07
N ASN A 96 -2.20 12.90 4.25
CA ASN A 96 -2.39 14.33 4.42
C ASN A 96 -3.00 14.67 5.78
N GLU A 97 -4.05 13.97 6.19
CA GLU A 97 -4.73 14.22 7.46
C GLU A 97 -3.83 13.90 8.65
N ILE A 98 -3.13 12.76 8.63
CA ILE A 98 -2.19 12.41 9.71
C ILE A 98 -1.09 13.46 9.86
N TYR A 99 -0.45 13.87 8.76
CA TYR A 99 0.73 14.71 8.84
C TYR A 99 0.43 16.21 9.01
N ASN A 100 -0.80 16.64 8.80
CA ASN A 100 -1.22 18.02 9.00
C ASN A 100 -1.98 18.24 10.31
N GLU A 101 -2.69 17.22 10.82
CA GLU A 101 -3.64 17.40 11.90
C GLU A 101 -3.24 16.69 13.21
N LEU A 102 -2.40 15.65 13.14
CA LEU A 102 -2.05 14.88 14.32
C LEU A 102 -0.65 15.22 14.86
N PRO A 103 -0.44 15.12 16.17
CA PRO A 103 0.87 15.28 16.78
C PRO A 103 1.78 14.11 16.39
N LEU A 104 2.86 14.42 15.67
CA LEU A 104 3.83 13.44 15.19
C LEU A 104 5.04 13.36 16.09
N ILE A 105 5.59 12.16 16.22
CA ILE A 105 6.87 11.93 16.88
C ILE A 105 7.96 12.16 15.84
N ASN A 106 8.88 13.09 16.15
CA ASN A 106 10.03 13.42 15.33
C ASN A 106 11.32 13.15 16.06
N PHE A 107 12.39 12.85 15.34
CA PHE A 107 13.74 12.77 15.87
C PHE A 107 14.50 14.05 15.51
N MET A 108 14.75 14.95 16.49
CA MET A 108 15.44 16.23 16.27
C MET A 108 14.84 17.00 15.07
N ASP A 109 13.52 17.14 15.01
CA ASP A 109 12.74 17.75 13.92
C ASP A 109 12.75 16.97 12.59
N TYR A 110 13.30 15.77 12.55
CA TYR A 110 13.28 14.93 11.35
C TYR A 110 12.18 13.88 11.43
N ILE A 111 11.53 13.65 10.30
CA ILE A 111 10.73 12.45 10.06
C ILE A 111 11.69 11.33 9.67
N VAL A 112 11.63 10.21 10.38
CA VAL A 112 12.49 9.05 10.13
C VAL A 112 11.76 8.04 9.28
N ILE A 113 12.15 7.90 8.03
CA ILE A 113 11.55 6.96 7.08
C ILE A 113 12.48 5.80 6.80
N ALA A 114 11.92 4.61 6.65
CA ALA A 114 12.64 3.43 6.21
C ALA A 114 12.07 2.91 4.89
N VAL A 115 12.93 2.37 4.03
CA VAL A 115 12.53 1.67 2.80
C VAL A 115 12.89 0.21 2.90
N ASP A 116 11.97 -0.64 2.46
CA ASP A 116 12.25 -2.07 2.29
C ASP A 116 11.42 -2.66 1.15
N GLY A 117 11.93 -3.77 0.61
CA GLY A 117 11.28 -4.55 -0.44
C GLY A 117 10.99 -5.96 0.03
N SER A 118 9.87 -6.50 -0.41
CA SER A 118 9.48 -7.88 -0.12
C SER A 118 8.80 -8.53 -1.33
N PHE A 119 8.54 -9.82 -1.22
CA PHE A 119 7.76 -10.55 -2.19
C PHE A 119 6.48 -11.05 -1.57
N LEU A 120 5.35 -10.91 -2.31
CA LEU A 120 4.09 -11.51 -1.95
C LEU A 120 3.78 -12.67 -2.90
N ASP A 121 3.45 -13.82 -2.31
CA ASP A 121 2.93 -14.95 -3.06
C ASP A 121 1.53 -14.63 -3.58
N LEU A 122 1.28 -14.96 -4.83
CA LEU A 122 0.00 -14.78 -5.49
C LEU A 122 -0.66 -16.14 -5.75
N PRO A 123 -1.99 -16.19 -5.88
CA PRO A 123 -2.69 -17.41 -6.25
C PRO A 123 -2.14 -17.98 -7.57
N PRO A 124 -2.03 -19.32 -7.69
CA PRO A 124 -1.51 -19.96 -8.91
C PRO A 124 -2.48 -19.78 -10.07
N HIS A 125 -2.17 -18.83 -10.95
CA HIS A 125 -2.95 -18.53 -12.14
C HIS A 125 -2.05 -18.04 -13.27
N ILE A 126 -2.25 -18.55 -14.50
CA ILE A 126 -1.39 -18.27 -15.64
C ILE A 126 -1.31 -16.77 -15.98
N ALA A 127 -2.41 -16.04 -15.87
CA ALA A 127 -2.41 -14.59 -16.11
C ALA A 127 -1.52 -13.84 -15.09
N LEU A 128 -1.46 -14.30 -13.84
CA LEU A 128 -0.60 -13.71 -12.81
C LEU A 128 0.88 -14.04 -13.07
N ASN A 129 1.18 -15.24 -13.60
CA ASN A 129 2.53 -15.59 -14.06
C ASN A 129 3.00 -14.62 -15.15
N HIS A 130 2.14 -14.32 -16.13
CA HIS A 130 2.48 -13.40 -17.21
C HIS A 130 2.64 -11.96 -16.74
N TYR A 131 1.81 -11.52 -15.82
CA TYR A 131 1.78 -10.13 -15.36
C TYR A 131 2.86 -9.83 -14.31
N PHE A 132 3.01 -10.69 -13.31
CA PHE A 132 3.89 -10.45 -12.17
C PHE A 132 5.18 -11.28 -12.22
N GLY A 133 5.15 -12.43 -12.89
CA GLY A 133 6.27 -13.36 -12.87
C GLY A 133 6.32 -14.19 -11.58
N GLY A 134 7.51 -14.60 -11.20
CA GLY A 134 7.80 -15.39 -10.00
C GLY A 134 9.22 -15.94 -10.05
N HIS A 135 9.58 -16.77 -9.09
CA HIS A 135 10.89 -17.42 -9.10
C HIS A 135 11.02 -18.31 -10.34
N GLN A 136 11.96 -17.96 -11.20
CA GLN A 136 12.17 -18.60 -12.49
C GLN A 136 13.67 -18.76 -12.77
N THR A 137 14.10 -19.96 -13.13
CA THR A 137 15.44 -20.21 -13.65
C THR A 137 15.48 -19.90 -15.15
N SER A 138 16.68 -19.73 -15.73
CA SER A 138 16.86 -19.41 -17.16
C SER A 138 16.25 -20.43 -18.14
N LYS A 139 16.01 -21.66 -17.68
CA LYS A 139 15.44 -22.75 -18.48
C LYS A 139 13.93 -22.94 -18.32
N MET A 140 13.30 -22.25 -17.35
CA MET A 140 11.87 -22.38 -17.09
C MET A 140 11.07 -21.45 -18.00
N LYS A 141 9.94 -21.96 -18.52
CA LYS A 141 8.93 -21.12 -19.18
C LYS A 141 8.05 -20.41 -18.16
N ILE A 142 7.37 -19.34 -18.57
CA ILE A 142 6.44 -18.60 -17.69
C ILE A 142 5.31 -19.53 -17.20
N SER A 143 4.85 -20.47 -18.04
CA SER A 143 3.86 -21.48 -17.66
C SER A 143 4.30 -22.42 -16.54
N ASP A 144 5.61 -22.57 -16.34
CA ASP A 144 6.17 -23.49 -15.35
C ASP A 144 6.29 -22.85 -13.95
N ILE A 145 5.98 -21.57 -13.82
CA ILE A 145 5.97 -20.86 -12.54
C ILE A 145 4.82 -21.40 -11.69
N LYS A 146 5.16 -22.15 -10.65
CA LYS A 146 4.18 -22.76 -9.74
C LYS A 146 3.56 -21.74 -8.78
N LYS A 147 4.33 -20.75 -8.36
CA LYS A 147 3.90 -19.67 -7.46
C LYS A 147 4.25 -18.34 -8.08
N PRO A 148 3.26 -17.64 -8.68
CA PRO A 148 3.46 -16.25 -9.08
C PRO A 148 3.80 -15.42 -7.84
N GLN A 149 4.71 -14.47 -7.99
CA GLN A 149 5.10 -13.56 -6.92
C GLN A 149 5.15 -12.15 -7.48
N THR A 150 4.70 -11.20 -6.69
CA THR A 150 4.91 -9.79 -6.98
C THR A 150 5.94 -9.19 -6.03
N LYS A 151 6.71 -8.24 -6.53
CA LYS A 151 7.58 -7.42 -5.67
C LYS A 151 6.77 -6.28 -5.10
N VAL A 152 6.85 -6.11 -3.79
CA VAL A 152 6.32 -4.96 -3.07
C VAL A 152 7.49 -4.13 -2.57
N SER A 153 7.44 -2.83 -2.77
CA SER A 153 8.36 -1.87 -2.18
C SER A 153 7.55 -0.88 -1.36
N MET A 154 8.04 -0.54 -0.17
CA MET A 154 7.30 0.27 0.79
C MET A 154 8.22 1.28 1.46
N ILE A 155 7.71 2.50 1.68
CA ILE A 155 8.31 3.48 2.57
C ILE A 155 7.43 3.64 3.81
N TYR A 156 8.07 3.64 4.96
CA TYR A 156 7.45 3.57 6.27
C TYR A 156 8.01 4.63 7.21
N ASP A 157 7.15 5.41 7.86
CA ASP A 157 7.56 6.28 8.98
C ASP A 157 7.76 5.41 10.23
N VAL A 158 9.00 5.31 10.65
CA VAL A 158 9.43 4.39 11.72
C VAL A 158 8.88 4.80 13.09
N LEU A 159 8.83 6.09 13.37
CA LEU A 159 8.43 6.61 14.68
C LEU A 159 6.91 6.67 14.83
N ASN A 160 6.20 7.03 13.76
CA ASN A 160 4.75 7.14 13.79
C ASN A 160 4.05 5.85 13.34
N LYS A 161 4.79 4.85 12.85
CA LYS A 161 4.27 3.55 12.39
C LYS A 161 3.25 3.69 11.26
N VAL A 162 3.53 4.56 10.29
CA VAL A 162 2.67 4.84 9.15
C VAL A 162 3.34 4.41 7.85
N ILE A 163 2.64 3.66 7.02
CA ILE A 163 3.05 3.42 5.63
C ILE A 163 2.82 4.72 4.86
N LEU A 164 3.90 5.27 4.30
CA LEU A 164 3.85 6.53 3.56
C LEU A 164 3.54 6.33 2.08
N ASP A 165 4.09 5.29 1.50
CA ASP A 165 3.84 4.91 0.12
C ASP A 165 4.20 3.44 -0.09
N PHE A 166 3.55 2.80 -1.04
CA PHE A 166 3.89 1.44 -1.46
C PHE A 166 3.72 1.28 -2.97
N SER A 167 4.40 0.30 -3.53
CA SER A 167 4.23 -0.08 -4.93
C SER A 167 4.28 -1.58 -5.10
N ILE A 168 3.46 -2.06 -6.02
CA ILE A 168 3.41 -3.45 -6.47
C ILE A 168 3.99 -3.49 -7.88
N SER A 169 4.89 -4.43 -8.14
CA SER A 169 5.58 -4.51 -9.42
C SER A 169 5.94 -5.94 -9.80
N HIS A 170 6.37 -6.12 -11.06
CA HIS A 170 6.84 -7.40 -11.53
C HIS A 170 7.98 -7.96 -10.66
N TYR A 171 8.02 -9.27 -10.45
CA TYR A 171 9.00 -9.99 -9.61
C TYR A 171 10.46 -9.55 -9.83
N LYS A 172 10.86 -9.33 -11.11
CA LYS A 172 12.23 -8.95 -11.49
C LYS A 172 12.53 -7.45 -11.38
N THR A 173 11.57 -6.62 -10.96
CA THR A 173 11.80 -5.19 -10.86
C THR A 173 12.86 -4.88 -9.80
N SER A 174 13.81 -4.01 -10.13
CA SER A 174 14.81 -3.54 -9.16
C SER A 174 14.17 -2.63 -8.12
N GLU A 175 14.66 -2.70 -6.88
CA GLU A 175 14.13 -1.89 -5.76
C GLU A 175 14.62 -0.44 -5.81
N ILE A 176 15.78 -0.17 -6.40
CA ILE A 176 16.36 1.18 -6.46
C ILE A 176 15.47 2.15 -7.26
N PRO A 177 15.01 1.82 -8.48
CA PRO A 177 14.05 2.68 -9.19
C PRO A 177 12.73 2.89 -8.44
N LEU A 178 12.26 1.87 -7.70
CA LEU A 178 11.06 1.99 -6.87
C LEU A 178 11.28 2.98 -5.72
N LEU A 179 12.42 2.93 -5.05
CA LEU A 179 12.80 3.91 -4.02
C LEU A 179 12.78 5.34 -4.58
N PHE A 180 13.40 5.59 -5.75
CA PHE A 180 13.37 6.94 -6.34
C PHE A 180 11.94 7.41 -6.66
N LYS A 181 11.07 6.50 -7.11
CA LYS A 181 9.65 6.82 -7.32
C LYS A 181 8.98 7.26 -6.02
N HIS A 182 9.19 6.51 -4.93
CA HIS A 182 8.68 6.86 -3.62
C HIS A 182 9.23 8.20 -3.12
N LEU A 183 10.54 8.42 -3.19
CA LEU A 183 11.16 9.65 -2.73
C LEU A 183 10.65 10.87 -3.49
N LYS A 184 10.46 10.79 -4.81
CA LYS A 184 9.88 11.86 -5.63
C LYS A 184 8.44 12.20 -5.21
N LYS A 185 7.63 11.18 -4.87
CA LYS A 185 6.26 11.38 -4.36
C LYS A 185 6.30 12.06 -3.00
N LEU A 186 7.13 11.58 -2.09
CA LEU A 186 7.25 12.11 -0.74
C LEU A 186 7.83 13.53 -0.68
N GLN A 187 8.75 13.91 -1.57
CA GLN A 187 9.25 15.28 -1.65
C GLN A 187 8.16 16.31 -1.96
N LYS A 188 7.21 15.94 -2.82
CA LYS A 188 6.06 16.81 -3.09
C LYS A 188 5.18 16.97 -1.85
N PHE A 189 5.10 15.93 -1.04
CA PHE A 189 4.29 15.87 0.17
C PHE A 189 4.97 16.54 1.37
N PHE A 190 6.27 16.31 1.57
CA PHE A 190 7.07 16.81 2.70
C PHE A 190 7.94 18.02 2.34
N ARG A 191 7.41 19.00 1.55
CA ARG A 191 8.20 20.14 1.04
C ARG A 191 9.03 20.84 2.11
N ASP A 192 8.46 21.04 3.30
CA ASP A 192 9.05 21.80 4.39
C ASP A 192 9.48 20.93 5.58
N LYS A 193 9.47 19.61 5.41
CA LYS A 193 9.83 18.66 6.45
C LYS A 193 11.25 18.13 6.25
N LYS A 194 12.00 18.00 7.35
CA LYS A 194 13.31 17.37 7.34
C LYS A 194 13.14 15.85 7.38
N ILE A 195 13.89 15.12 6.56
CA ILE A 195 13.79 13.67 6.41
C ILE A 195 15.13 13.01 6.72
N ILE A 196 15.07 11.88 7.44
CA ILE A 196 16.17 10.91 7.53
C ILE A 196 15.69 9.63 6.86
N LEU A 197 16.41 9.18 5.83
CA LEU A 197 16.17 7.91 5.14
C LEU A 197 17.02 6.80 5.77
N LEU A 198 16.37 5.74 6.22
CA LEU A 198 17.00 4.48 6.62
C LEU A 198 16.88 3.47 5.49
N ALA A 199 17.97 2.86 5.10
CA ALA A 199 17.96 1.83 4.06
C ALA A 199 19.01 0.74 4.35
N ASP A 200 18.77 -0.45 3.84
CA ASP A 200 19.72 -1.54 3.96
C ASP A 200 20.89 -1.39 2.96
N ARG A 201 21.85 -2.32 3.04
CA ARG A 201 23.04 -2.32 2.17
C ARG A 201 22.76 -2.48 0.67
N TYR A 202 21.58 -2.98 0.32
CA TYR A 202 21.20 -3.17 -1.09
C TYR A 202 20.97 -1.83 -1.80
N TYR A 203 20.46 -0.85 -1.05
CA TYR A 203 20.18 0.48 -1.57
C TYR A 203 21.43 1.40 -1.63
N GLY A 204 22.53 1.01 -0.99
CA GLY A 204 23.76 1.81 -0.99
C GLY A 204 24.31 1.99 -2.40
N SER A 205 24.16 3.19 -2.97
CA SER A 205 24.68 3.57 -4.28
C SER A 205 25.04 5.05 -4.32
N ALA A 206 26.05 5.40 -5.14
CA ALA A 206 26.45 6.79 -5.34
C ALA A 206 25.29 7.66 -5.85
N GLU A 207 24.42 7.07 -6.68
CA GLU A 207 23.23 7.74 -7.19
C GLU A 207 22.25 8.11 -6.08
N LEU A 208 21.99 7.19 -5.12
CA LEU A 208 21.13 7.47 -3.98
C LEU A 208 21.72 8.56 -3.09
N PHE A 209 23.02 8.49 -2.79
CA PHE A 209 23.65 9.47 -1.92
C PHE A 209 23.62 10.87 -2.54
N ARG A 210 23.96 10.97 -3.82
CA ARG A 210 23.86 12.23 -4.56
C ARG A 210 22.43 12.78 -4.57
N TYR A 211 21.44 11.91 -4.79
CA TYR A 211 20.03 12.31 -4.75
C TYR A 211 19.64 12.87 -3.37
N CYS A 212 20.02 12.18 -2.31
CA CYS A 212 19.73 12.63 -0.94
C CYS A 212 20.39 13.98 -0.63
N GLU A 213 21.64 14.19 -1.04
CA GLU A 213 22.36 15.46 -0.86
C GLU A 213 21.68 16.60 -1.65
N MET A 214 21.34 16.36 -2.91
CA MET A 214 20.66 17.37 -3.74
C MET A 214 19.29 17.80 -3.21
N HIS A 215 18.63 16.92 -2.45
CA HIS A 215 17.29 17.15 -1.91
C HIS A 215 17.28 17.37 -0.39
N ASN A 216 18.45 17.58 0.21
CA ASN A 216 18.62 17.80 1.66
C ASN A 216 17.97 16.70 2.53
N ILE A 217 18.01 15.45 2.05
CA ILE A 217 17.58 14.27 2.79
C ILE A 217 18.80 13.72 3.53
N LYS A 218 18.75 13.62 4.85
CA LYS A 218 19.74 12.86 5.61
C LYS A 218 19.52 11.38 5.38
N TYR A 219 20.60 10.59 5.41
CA TYR A 219 20.49 9.15 5.19
C TYR A 219 21.40 8.36 6.12
N LEU A 220 20.93 7.19 6.51
CA LEU A 220 21.69 6.16 7.19
C LEU A 220 21.50 4.86 6.42
N VAL A 221 22.54 4.46 5.69
CA VAL A 221 22.53 3.26 4.84
C VAL A 221 23.61 2.32 5.32
N ARG A 222 23.27 1.06 5.55
CA ARG A 222 24.24 0.04 5.92
C ARG A 222 25.19 -0.19 4.73
N ALA A 223 26.49 0.10 4.90
CA ALA A 223 27.46 -0.14 3.84
C ALA A 223 27.88 -1.61 3.73
N LYS A 224 28.23 -2.04 2.52
CA LYS A 224 28.97 -3.30 2.31
C LYS A 224 30.40 -3.13 2.79
N LYS A 225 31.04 -4.21 3.27
CA LYS A 225 32.42 -4.18 3.79
C LYS A 225 33.44 -3.65 2.76
N ASN A 226 33.16 -3.79 1.47
CA ASN A 226 34.01 -3.38 0.34
C ASN A 226 33.31 -2.29 -0.51
N PHE A 227 32.71 -1.30 0.12
CA PHE A 227 31.95 -0.25 -0.58
C PHE A 227 32.87 0.84 -1.17
N PHE A 228 34.09 0.98 -0.62
CA PHE A 228 35.17 1.89 -1.06
C PHE A 228 36.33 1.11 -1.62
#